data_023e5a599ed9e878992900762e3b7e38
#
_entry.id   023e5a599ed9e878992900762e3b7e38
#
_cell.length_a   1.000
_cell.length_b   1.000
_cell.length_c   1.000
_cell.angle_alpha   90.00
_cell.angle_beta   90.00
_cell.angle_gamma   90.00
#
_symmetry.space_group_name_H-M   'P 1'
#
loop_
_entity.id
_entity.type
_entity.pdbx_description
1 polymer ?
#
loop_
_entity_poly.entity_id
_entity_poly.type
_entity_poly.pdbx_seq_one_letter_code
_entity_poly.pdbx_strand_id
1 'polypeptide(L)'
;MIYLSIGTNLGNKKANIDYAVQLLKSLGTVEAISDYWSSDPWGFDSENGFINIAIAMASDKEPLEFLRLTKEIEIEMGRTKKVLTAIPTG
;
A
#
# COMPACT_ATOMS: atom_id res chain seq x y z
N MET A 1 -16.89 0.81 -2.94
CA MET A 1 -15.55 1.40 -3.08
C MET A 1 -14.75 1.10 -1.83
N ILE A 2 -13.54 0.65 -2.00
CA ILE A 2 -12.64 0.30 -0.89
C ILE A 2 -11.51 1.31 -0.89
N TYR A 3 -11.19 1.86 0.29
CA TYR A 3 -10.11 2.82 0.45
C TYR A 3 -8.98 2.18 1.25
N LEU A 4 -7.77 2.30 0.74
CA LEU A 4 -6.57 1.74 1.36
C LEU A 4 -5.54 2.83 1.56
N SER A 5 -4.83 2.77 2.69
CA SER A 5 -3.60 3.53 2.90
C SER A 5 -2.43 2.57 2.82
N ILE A 6 -1.42 2.91 2.04
CA ILE A 6 -0.24 2.08 1.84
C ILE A 6 0.99 2.91 2.21
N GLY A 7 1.84 2.34 3.05
CA GLY A 7 3.07 3.03 3.44
C GLY A 7 4.24 2.07 3.56
N THR A 8 5.44 2.58 3.34
CA THR A 8 6.68 1.84 3.51
C THR A 8 7.78 2.76 4.00
N ASN A 9 8.69 2.22 4.80
CA ASN A 9 9.84 2.97 5.32
C ASN A 9 11.19 2.35 5.00
N LEU A 10 11.24 1.32 4.15
CA LEU A 10 12.47 0.61 3.83
C LEU A 10 12.79 0.66 2.34
N GLY A 11 14.10 0.68 2.05
CA GLY A 11 14.63 0.56 0.70
C GLY A 11 14.19 1.71 -0.21
N ASN A 12 13.96 1.39 -1.47
CA ASN A 12 13.39 2.33 -2.42
C ASN A 12 11.89 2.42 -2.18
N LYS A 13 11.50 3.38 -1.36
CA LYS A 13 10.14 3.49 -0.84
C LYS A 13 9.09 3.63 -1.94
N LYS A 14 9.35 4.49 -2.93
CA LYS A 14 8.41 4.70 -4.03
C LYS A 14 8.26 3.45 -4.89
N ALA A 15 9.37 2.77 -5.20
CA ALA A 15 9.32 1.54 -5.97
C ALA A 15 8.57 0.44 -5.21
N ASN A 16 8.73 0.37 -3.88
CA ASN A 16 8.01 -0.59 -3.07
C ASN A 16 6.50 -0.34 -3.10
N ILE A 17 6.09 0.92 -3.02
CA ILE A 17 4.68 1.29 -3.12
C ILE A 17 4.14 0.95 -4.50
N ASP A 18 4.86 1.28 -5.56
CA ASP A 18 4.44 0.98 -6.93
C ASP A 18 4.29 -0.51 -7.15
N TYR A 19 5.19 -1.32 -6.60
CA TYR A 19 5.09 -2.78 -6.65
C TYR A 19 3.85 -3.27 -5.93
N ALA A 20 3.56 -2.74 -4.74
CA ALA A 20 2.36 -3.10 -3.99
C ALA A 20 1.08 -2.76 -4.76
N VAL A 21 1.06 -1.61 -5.43
CA VAL A 21 -0.07 -1.21 -6.27
C VAL A 21 -0.30 -2.22 -7.39
N GLN A 22 0.78 -2.68 -8.02
CA GLN A 22 0.67 -3.70 -9.07
C GLN A 22 0.06 -4.99 -8.54
N LEU A 23 0.44 -5.41 -7.34
CA LEU A 23 -0.14 -6.58 -6.71
C LEU A 23 -1.63 -6.37 -6.38
N LEU A 24 -1.99 -5.18 -5.92
CA LEU A 24 -3.38 -4.86 -5.60
C LEU A 24 -4.28 -4.87 -6.85
N LYS A 25 -3.73 -4.55 -8.01
CA LYS A 25 -4.50 -4.59 -9.25
C LYS A 25 -5.03 -5.99 -9.59
N SER A 26 -4.44 -7.04 -9.02
CA SER A 26 -4.95 -8.39 -9.17
C SER A 26 -6.22 -8.65 -8.34
N LEU A 27 -6.52 -7.79 -7.38
CA LEU A 27 -7.67 -7.94 -6.48
C LEU A 27 -8.90 -7.17 -6.95
N GLY A 28 -8.74 -6.26 -7.90
CA GLY A 28 -9.82 -5.41 -8.37
C GLY A 28 -9.31 -4.29 -9.25
N THR A 29 -10.12 -3.26 -9.40
CA THR A 29 -9.79 -2.10 -10.23
C THR A 29 -9.38 -0.93 -9.35
N VAL A 30 -8.17 -0.40 -9.58
CA VAL A 30 -7.71 0.82 -8.92
C VAL A 30 -8.36 2.01 -9.63
N GLU A 31 -9.21 2.73 -8.90
CA GLU A 31 -9.97 3.84 -9.46
C GLU A 31 -9.25 5.18 -9.30
N ALA A 32 -8.50 5.34 -8.22
CA ALA A 32 -7.78 6.57 -7.94
C ALA A 32 -6.59 6.30 -7.03
N ILE A 33 -5.52 7.05 -7.22
CA ILE A 33 -4.31 6.99 -6.41
C ILE A 33 -3.94 8.42 -6.04
N SER A 34 -3.68 8.67 -4.75
CA SER A 34 -3.20 9.98 -4.30
C SER A 34 -1.74 10.21 -4.69
N ASP A 35 -1.28 11.43 -4.52
CA ASP A 35 0.14 11.72 -4.54
C ASP A 35 0.83 11.09 -3.34
N TYR A 36 2.14 10.89 -3.45
CA TYR A 36 2.94 10.45 -2.33
C TYR A 36 2.98 11.53 -1.25
N TRP A 37 2.92 11.11 0.03
CA TRP A 37 3.20 12.04 1.13
C TRP A 37 4.10 11.35 2.15
N SER A 38 4.84 12.14 2.91
CA SER A 38 5.71 11.65 3.95
C SER A 38 5.07 11.88 5.32
N SER A 39 5.17 10.88 6.19
CA SER A 39 4.76 11.02 7.59
C SER A 39 5.86 11.63 8.45
N ASP A 40 7.03 11.90 7.90
CA ASP A 40 8.17 12.47 8.60
C ASP A 40 8.25 13.98 8.31
N PRO A 41 8.41 14.84 9.33
CA PRO A 41 8.54 16.28 9.11
C PRO A 41 9.77 16.67 8.28
N TRP A 42 10.76 15.80 8.16
CA TRP A 42 11.94 16.02 7.32
C TRP A 42 11.73 15.65 5.87
N GLY A 43 10.52 15.17 5.53
CA GLY A 43 10.14 14.88 4.16
C GLY A 43 10.65 13.55 3.64
N PHE A 44 10.77 13.48 2.29
CA PHE A 44 11.06 12.22 1.61
C PHE A 44 12.49 11.74 1.80
N ASP A 45 13.40 12.60 2.29
CA ASP A 45 14.81 12.26 2.46
C ASP A 45 15.10 11.57 3.78
N SER A 46 14.12 11.45 4.67
CA SER A 46 14.30 10.78 5.94
C SER A 46 14.41 9.27 5.76
N GLU A 47 15.42 8.66 6.38
CA GLU A 47 15.59 7.21 6.37
C GLU A 47 14.54 6.48 7.21
N ASN A 48 14.01 7.15 8.23
CA ASN A 48 13.10 6.55 9.20
C ASN A 48 11.62 6.85 8.93
N GLY A 49 11.32 7.79 8.04
CA GLY A 49 9.96 8.17 7.74
C GLY A 49 9.28 7.24 6.74
N PHE A 50 7.96 7.18 6.82
CA PHE A 50 7.16 6.46 5.84
C PHE A 50 6.85 7.36 4.66
N ILE A 51 6.87 6.78 3.48
CA ILE A 51 6.23 7.35 2.29
C ILE A 51 4.89 6.62 2.13
N ASN A 52 3.84 7.38 1.89
CA ASN A 52 2.47 6.89 1.90
C ASN A 52 1.73 7.31 0.64
N ILE A 53 0.73 6.51 0.28
CA ILE A 53 -0.31 6.89 -0.68
C ILE A 53 -1.67 6.40 -0.17
N ALA A 54 -2.73 7.00 -0.71
CA ALA A 54 -4.09 6.49 -0.53
C ALA A 54 -4.60 5.98 -1.87
N ILE A 55 -5.33 4.88 -1.84
CA ILE A 55 -5.90 4.25 -3.03
C ILE A 55 -7.38 4.05 -2.83
N ALA A 56 -8.17 4.38 -3.86
CA ALA A 56 -9.56 3.99 -3.94
C ALA A 56 -9.69 2.91 -5.00
N MET A 57 -10.31 1.79 -4.66
CA MET A 57 -10.47 0.70 -5.61
C MET A 57 -11.82 0.00 -5.46
N ALA A 58 -12.22 -0.65 -6.53
CA ALA A 58 -13.42 -1.47 -6.59
C ALA A 58 -13.02 -2.94 -6.71
N SER A 59 -13.71 -3.80 -5.97
CA SER A 59 -13.47 -5.24 -6.02
C SER A 59 -14.81 -5.96 -5.85
N ASP A 60 -14.96 -7.08 -6.53
CA ASP A 60 -16.10 -7.97 -6.37
C ASP A 60 -15.89 -9.02 -5.27
N LYS A 61 -14.74 -9.00 -4.64
CA LYS A 61 -14.42 -9.94 -3.54
C LYS A 61 -15.18 -9.58 -2.28
N GLU A 62 -15.51 -10.60 -1.50
CA GLU A 62 -16.10 -10.38 -0.19
C GLU A 62 -15.12 -9.63 0.71
N PRO A 63 -15.61 -8.77 1.63
CA PRO A 63 -14.72 -7.94 2.45
C PRO A 63 -13.67 -8.72 3.23
N LEU A 64 -14.03 -9.86 3.80
CA LEU A 64 -13.07 -10.68 4.56
C LEU A 64 -12.04 -11.32 3.65
N GLU A 65 -12.45 -11.76 2.46
CA GLU A 65 -11.51 -12.31 1.48
C GLU A 65 -10.55 -11.23 0.98
N PHE A 66 -11.06 -10.05 0.69
CA PHE A 66 -10.23 -8.92 0.29
C PHE A 66 -9.18 -8.61 1.34
N LEU A 67 -9.60 -8.55 2.61
CA LEU A 67 -8.68 -8.29 3.72
C LEU A 67 -7.61 -9.39 3.82
N ARG A 68 -7.99 -10.65 3.69
CA ARG A 68 -7.07 -11.77 3.72
C ARG A 68 -6.02 -11.65 2.62
N LEU A 69 -6.45 -11.28 1.41
CA LEU A 69 -5.54 -11.14 0.26
C LEU A 69 -4.59 -9.96 0.43
N THR A 70 -5.04 -8.85 1.03
CA THR A 70 -4.12 -7.74 1.34
C THR A 70 -3.09 -8.14 2.38
N LYS A 71 -3.47 -8.97 3.35
CA LYS A 71 -2.51 -9.52 4.33
C LYS A 71 -1.48 -10.42 3.68
N GLU A 72 -1.87 -11.21 2.69
CA GLU A 72 -0.92 -12.02 1.92
C GLU A 72 0.08 -11.15 1.16
N ILE A 73 -0.37 -10.03 0.60
CA ILE A 73 0.53 -9.07 -0.05
C ILE A 73 1.52 -8.49 0.96
N GLU A 74 1.07 -8.12 2.15
CA GLU A 74 1.96 -7.61 3.21
C GLU A 74 3.03 -8.65 3.57
N ILE A 75 2.63 -9.92 3.70
CA ILE A 75 3.55 -11.00 4.03
C ILE A 75 4.58 -11.18 2.92
N GLU A 76 4.14 -11.16 1.66
CA GLU A 76 5.04 -11.29 0.52
C GLU A 76 6.05 -10.14 0.47
N MET A 77 5.61 -8.92 0.72
CA MET A 77 6.50 -7.76 0.78
C MET A 77 7.51 -7.91 1.92
N GLY A 78 7.08 -8.43 3.07
CA GLY A 78 7.96 -8.68 4.20
C GLY A 78 9.05 -9.70 3.90
N ARG A 79 8.74 -10.72 3.11
CA ARG A 79 9.71 -11.74 2.70
C ARG A 79 10.82 -11.17 1.84
N THR A 80 10.54 -10.11 1.10
CA THR A 80 11.52 -9.43 0.26
C THR A 80 12.21 -8.29 0.99
N LYS A 81 12.08 -8.23 2.33
CA LYS A 81 12.62 -7.19 3.21
C LYS A 81 12.05 -5.81 2.90
N LYS A 82 10.82 -5.76 2.41
CA LYS A 82 10.06 -4.53 2.19
C LYS A 82 8.97 -4.45 3.25
N VAL A 83 8.88 -3.32 3.94
CA VAL A 83 7.83 -3.10 4.93
C VAL A 83 6.68 -2.36 4.27
N LEU A 84 5.49 -2.92 4.40
CA LEU A 84 4.28 -2.35 3.83
C LEU A 84 3.18 -2.40 4.87
N THR A 85 2.43 -1.32 4.99
CA THR A 85 1.20 -1.26 5.78
C THR A 85 0.05 -0.91 4.84
N ALA A 86 -0.98 -1.74 4.83
CA ALA A 86 -2.19 -1.48 4.06
C ALA A 86 -3.38 -1.57 5.01
N ILE A 87 -4.15 -0.48 5.12
CA ILE A 87 -5.28 -0.40 6.03
C ILE A 87 -6.55 -0.13 5.22
N PRO A 88 -7.46 -1.10 5.12
CA PRO A 88 -8.75 -0.85 4.48
C PRO A 88 -9.57 0.12 5.32
N THR A 89 -10.14 1.13 4.67
CA THR A 89 -11.03 2.09 5.32
C THR A 89 -12.30 2.22 4.50
N GLY A 90 -13.40 1.99 5.10
CA GLY A 90 -14.69 2.09 4.43
C GLY A 90 -15.44 0.78 4.32
#